data_91f7af6ab6edbc54eb503ac76b9f0d9c
#
_entry.id   91f7af6ab6edbc54eb503ac76b9f0d9c
#
_cell.length_a   1.000
_cell.length_b   1.000
_cell.length_c   1.000
_cell.angle_alpha   90.00
_cell.angle_beta   90.00
_cell.angle_gamma   90.00
#
_symmetry.space_group_name_H-M   'P 1'
#
loop_
_entity.id
_entity.type
_entity.pdbx_description
1 polymer ?
#
loop_
_entity_poly.entity_id
_entity_poly.type
_entity_poly.pdbx_seq_one_letter_code
_entity_poly.pdbx_strand_id
1 'polypeptide(L)'
;MYNFLKDFSEKEITYSLYGLLLGDGNYRNGWVCNAHTDKQDFYCEWLEKIFSNYGLKTSSRYHYIRHTTFGEIMYSHINIKVPKKFYFESMNKCFNDGGKKIISDYVMEHINEFGLLLWFLDDGQWHVSTKNNSTKRFGYLNTQSFSYEENCKIQKMFKERFGIELKIHKDHSGINNHKNSVYYRLYFNAENFRKFFDIVRPYLKYIPKEFYYKFDMKYFPNRLKSSIEFSEKYNLTA
;
A
#
# COMPACT_ATOMS: atom_id res chain seq x y z
N MET A 1 -6.29 -7.26 19.60
CA MET A 1 -5.10 -6.45 19.95
C MET A 1 -4.02 -6.73 18.91
N TYR A 2 -3.41 -5.72 18.30
CA TYR A 2 -2.43 -5.88 17.19
C TYR A 2 -1.04 -6.28 17.72
N ASN A 3 -0.92 -7.49 18.27
CA ASN A 3 0.30 -7.91 18.96
C ASN A 3 1.50 -8.16 18.05
N PHE A 4 1.29 -8.37 16.75
CA PHE A 4 2.38 -8.71 15.83
C PHE A 4 3.45 -7.61 15.69
N LEU A 5 3.07 -6.34 15.86
CA LEU A 5 4.05 -5.24 15.81
C LEU A 5 4.94 -5.16 17.06
N LYS A 6 4.55 -5.81 18.16
CA LYS A 6 5.39 -5.85 19.38
C LYS A 6 6.68 -6.61 19.17
N ASP A 7 6.68 -7.52 18.21
CA ASP A 7 7.87 -8.30 17.84
C ASP A 7 8.78 -7.53 16.86
N PHE A 8 8.31 -6.38 16.34
CA PHE A 8 9.11 -5.53 15.47
C PHE A 8 10.00 -4.61 16.28
N SER A 9 11.28 -4.52 15.90
CA SER A 9 12.18 -3.47 16.35
C SER A 9 11.73 -2.11 15.81
N GLU A 10 12.19 -1.01 16.42
CA GLU A 10 11.97 0.35 15.88
C GLU A 10 12.41 0.49 14.42
N LYS A 11 13.44 -0.24 14.03
CA LYS A 11 13.96 -0.30 12.68
C LYS A 11 12.97 -0.94 11.71
N GLU A 12 12.39 -2.07 12.10
CA GLU A 12 11.41 -2.79 11.26
C GLU A 12 10.11 -2.02 11.11
N ILE A 13 9.64 -1.36 12.17
CA ILE A 13 8.44 -0.52 12.04
C ILE A 13 8.67 0.68 11.12
N THR A 14 9.88 1.23 11.14
CA THR A 14 10.27 2.30 10.21
C THR A 14 10.28 1.81 8.77
N TYR A 15 10.81 0.62 8.54
CA TYR A 15 10.81 0.00 7.21
C TYR A 15 9.41 -0.29 6.70
N SER A 16 8.46 -0.52 7.60
CA SER A 16 7.04 -0.62 7.23
C SER A 16 6.46 0.71 6.75
N LEU A 17 6.88 1.84 7.34
CA LEU A 17 6.42 3.17 6.92
C LEU A 17 6.82 3.55 5.50
N TYR A 18 7.86 2.91 4.93
CA TYR A 18 8.18 3.11 3.51
C TYR A 18 7.03 2.70 2.59
N GLY A 19 6.27 1.67 2.97
CA GLY A 19 5.10 1.26 2.20
C GLY A 19 4.07 2.37 2.06
N LEU A 20 3.75 3.09 3.16
CA LEU A 20 2.86 4.25 3.12
C LEU A 20 3.45 5.38 2.27
N LEU A 21 4.77 5.64 2.38
CA LEU A 21 5.40 6.72 1.61
C LEU A 21 5.49 6.43 0.12
N LEU A 22 5.62 5.17 -0.27
CA LEU A 22 5.59 4.77 -1.68
C LEU A 22 4.17 4.81 -2.26
N GLY A 23 3.16 4.54 -1.41
CA GLY A 23 1.73 4.67 -1.73
C GLY A 23 1.23 6.11 -1.60
N ASP A 24 0.09 6.30 -0.95
CA ASP A 24 -0.61 7.60 -0.82
C ASP A 24 0.01 8.54 0.23
N GLY A 25 0.88 8.02 1.10
CA GLY A 25 1.49 8.78 2.19
C GLY A 25 2.45 9.86 1.74
N ASN A 26 2.70 10.83 2.61
CA ASN A 26 3.68 11.90 2.44
C ASN A 26 4.50 12.08 3.72
N TYR A 27 5.67 12.68 3.63
CA TYR A 27 6.53 12.96 4.77
C TYR A 27 6.73 14.45 4.98
N ARG A 28 6.41 14.94 6.17
CA ARG A 28 6.55 16.36 6.50
C ARG A 28 6.92 16.53 7.98
N ASN A 29 7.99 17.27 8.25
CA ASN A 29 8.40 17.67 9.60
C ASN A 29 8.50 16.52 10.62
N GLY A 30 8.99 15.35 10.17
CA GLY A 30 9.11 14.17 11.02
C GLY A 30 7.83 13.37 11.21
N TRP A 31 6.81 13.60 10.37
CA TRP A 31 5.57 12.86 10.35
C TRP A 31 5.34 12.20 9.00
N VAL A 32 4.95 10.94 9.03
CA VAL A 32 4.32 10.28 7.88
C VAL A 32 2.84 10.64 7.94
N CYS A 33 2.39 11.33 6.89
CA CYS A 33 1.03 11.82 6.76
C CYS A 33 0.28 10.96 5.76
N ASN A 34 -0.88 10.45 6.10
CA ASN A 34 -1.73 9.68 5.20
C ASN A 34 -3.14 10.28 5.20
N ALA A 35 -3.74 10.44 4.02
CA ALA A 35 -5.05 11.05 3.86
C ALA A 35 -5.85 10.31 2.79
N HIS A 36 -7.06 9.91 3.16
CA HIS A 36 -7.99 9.21 2.28
C HIS A 36 -9.35 9.90 2.30
N THR A 37 -10.17 9.62 1.30
CA THR A 37 -11.56 10.10 1.33
C THR A 37 -12.28 9.49 2.54
N ASP A 38 -13.35 10.13 3.00
CA ASP A 38 -14.20 9.67 4.12
C ASP A 38 -14.69 8.22 3.95
N LYS A 39 -14.84 7.76 2.72
CA LYS A 39 -15.17 6.35 2.42
C LYS A 39 -14.10 5.37 2.89
N GLN A 40 -12.89 5.83 3.13
CA GLN A 40 -11.76 5.06 3.64
C GLN A 40 -11.31 5.52 5.04
N ASP A 41 -12.18 6.21 5.78
CA ASP A 41 -11.89 6.63 7.16
C ASP A 41 -11.46 5.44 8.05
N PHE A 42 -12.05 4.26 7.85
CA PHE A 42 -11.66 3.03 8.51
C PHE A 42 -10.16 2.70 8.35
N TYR A 43 -9.55 3.11 7.23
CA TYR A 43 -8.12 2.91 7.01
C TYR A 43 -7.27 3.83 7.88
N CYS A 44 -7.62 5.12 7.93
CA CYS A 44 -6.96 6.06 8.82
C CYS A 44 -7.11 5.64 10.29
N GLU A 45 -8.31 5.16 10.68
CA GLU A 45 -8.56 4.62 12.03
C GLU A 45 -7.69 3.40 12.35
N TRP A 46 -7.56 2.51 11.37
CA TRP A 46 -6.72 1.34 11.53
C TRP A 46 -5.23 1.70 11.65
N LEU A 47 -4.72 2.63 10.82
CA LEU A 47 -3.35 3.13 10.91
C LEU A 47 -3.08 3.78 12.27
N GLU A 48 -4.02 4.60 12.77
CA GLU A 48 -3.94 5.18 14.11
C GLU A 48 -3.79 4.09 15.18
N LYS A 49 -4.69 3.12 15.18
CA LYS A 49 -4.71 2.04 16.19
C LYS A 49 -3.45 1.19 16.14
N ILE A 50 -3.01 0.78 14.94
CA ILE A 50 -1.88 -0.14 14.82
C ILE A 50 -0.56 0.53 15.23
N PHE A 51 -0.30 1.75 14.80
CA PHE A 51 0.93 2.45 15.14
C PHE A 51 0.94 3.00 16.56
N SER A 52 -0.20 3.40 17.13
CA SER A 52 -0.32 3.76 18.53
C SER A 52 -0.09 2.55 19.46
N ASN A 53 -0.61 1.38 19.11
CA ASN A 53 -0.39 0.14 19.88
C ASN A 53 1.09 -0.29 19.86
N TYR A 54 1.82 0.05 18.83
CA TYR A 54 3.28 -0.12 18.80
C TYR A 54 4.00 0.88 19.71
N GLY A 55 3.38 1.98 20.05
CA GLY A 55 3.96 3.04 20.89
C GLY A 55 4.44 4.26 20.10
N LEU A 56 4.16 4.35 18.78
CA LEU A 56 4.41 5.56 18.02
C LEU A 56 3.36 6.63 18.37
N LYS A 57 3.81 7.87 18.47
CA LYS A 57 2.89 9.00 18.62
C LYS A 57 2.14 9.18 17.29
N THR A 58 0.81 9.11 17.37
CA THR A 58 -0.08 9.49 16.29
C THR A 58 -0.76 10.83 16.57
N SER A 59 -1.19 11.57 15.56
CA SER A 59 -2.15 12.66 15.76
C SER A 59 -3.54 12.05 15.96
N SER A 60 -4.44 12.80 16.61
CA SER A 60 -5.86 12.49 16.48
C SER A 60 -6.27 12.57 15.01
N ARG A 61 -7.12 11.64 14.58
CA ARG A 61 -7.74 11.75 13.26
C ARG A 61 -8.51 13.06 13.16
N TYR A 62 -8.40 13.70 12.01
CA TYR A 62 -9.20 14.87 11.70
C TYR A 62 -9.74 14.78 10.28
N HIS A 63 -10.90 15.41 10.08
CA HIS A 63 -11.55 15.49 8.79
C HIS A 63 -11.43 16.90 8.25
N TYR A 64 -11.25 17.01 6.94
CA TYR A 64 -11.27 18.30 6.25
C TYR A 64 -11.95 18.15 4.89
N ILE A 65 -12.54 19.24 4.44
CA ILE A 65 -13.17 19.31 3.13
C ILE A 65 -12.19 19.90 2.13
N ARG A 66 -12.02 19.21 1.01
CA ARG A 66 -11.29 19.73 -0.14
C ARG A 66 -12.27 20.11 -1.23
N HIS A 67 -12.22 21.36 -1.63
CA HIS A 67 -12.98 21.84 -2.81
C HIS A 67 -12.25 21.39 -4.08
N THR A 68 -12.97 20.73 -4.96
CA THR A 68 -12.46 20.24 -6.25
C THR A 68 -13.34 20.76 -7.37
N THR A 69 -12.90 20.61 -8.63
CA THR A 69 -13.71 20.90 -9.81
C THR A 69 -14.97 20.04 -9.92
N PHE A 70 -15.02 18.92 -9.19
CA PHE A 70 -16.16 17.98 -9.16
C PHE A 70 -17.03 18.11 -7.89
N GLY A 71 -16.79 19.15 -7.06
CA GLY A 71 -17.48 19.36 -5.81
C GLY A 71 -16.59 19.21 -4.57
N GLU A 72 -17.25 19.16 -3.42
CA GLU A 72 -16.58 19.03 -2.13
C GLU A 72 -16.35 17.53 -1.81
N ILE A 73 -15.11 17.21 -1.40
CA ILE A 73 -14.75 15.88 -0.96
C ILE A 73 -14.22 15.96 0.46
N MET A 74 -14.82 15.19 1.36
CA MET A 74 -14.33 15.05 2.72
C MET A 74 -13.18 14.04 2.76
N TYR A 75 -12.13 14.40 3.46
CA TYR A 75 -10.95 13.54 3.71
C TYR A 75 -10.78 13.26 5.19
N SER A 76 -10.40 12.05 5.50
CA SER A 76 -9.85 11.64 6.79
C SER A 76 -8.33 11.66 6.73
N HIS A 77 -7.69 12.16 7.77
CA HIS A 77 -6.25 12.35 7.82
C HIS A 77 -5.67 11.84 9.13
N ILE A 78 -4.53 11.17 9.05
CA ILE A 78 -3.74 10.70 10.18
C ILE A 78 -2.26 11.03 9.98
N ASN A 79 -1.58 11.41 11.05
CA ASN A 79 -0.12 11.59 11.07
C ASN A 79 0.50 10.61 12.05
N ILE A 80 1.58 9.96 11.64
CA ILE A 80 2.36 9.01 12.42
C ILE A 80 3.75 9.62 12.64
N LYS A 81 4.13 9.84 13.90
CA LYS A 81 5.43 10.44 14.23
C LYS A 81 6.54 9.44 14.05
N VAL A 82 7.51 9.78 13.21
CA VAL A 82 8.72 8.98 13.03
C VAL A 82 9.66 9.22 14.22
N PRO A 83 10.21 8.16 14.86
CA PRO A 83 11.20 8.29 15.91
C PRO A 83 12.44 9.07 15.44
N LYS A 84 12.84 10.13 16.19
CA LYS A 84 13.92 11.01 15.75
C LYS A 84 15.29 10.33 15.64
N LYS A 85 15.52 9.34 16.50
CA LYS A 85 16.89 8.83 16.78
C LYS A 85 17.54 8.09 15.61
N PHE A 86 16.72 7.49 14.69
CA PHE A 86 17.29 6.60 13.68
C PHE A 86 16.85 6.89 12.25
N TYR A 87 15.78 7.70 12.01
CA TYR A 87 15.02 7.54 10.76
C TYR A 87 14.64 8.85 10.06
N PHE A 88 14.92 10.00 10.64
CA PHE A 88 14.61 11.27 10.00
C PHE A 88 15.21 11.37 8.59
N GLU A 89 16.49 11.01 8.46
CA GLU A 89 17.17 11.03 7.16
C GLU A 89 16.66 9.92 6.23
N SER A 90 16.32 8.75 6.77
CA SER A 90 15.89 7.63 5.95
C SER A 90 14.55 7.87 5.25
N MET A 91 13.64 8.63 5.88
CA MET A 91 12.36 8.99 5.26
C MET A 91 12.54 9.88 4.02
N ASN A 92 13.58 10.74 4.03
CA ASN A 92 13.90 11.58 2.88
C ASN A 92 14.41 10.77 1.68
N LYS A 93 14.86 9.52 1.89
CA LYS A 93 15.24 8.62 0.77
C LYS A 93 14.06 8.23 -0.12
N CYS A 94 12.83 8.51 0.29
CA CYS A 94 11.65 8.35 -0.55
C CYS A 94 11.37 9.57 -1.46
N PHE A 95 12.15 10.64 -1.35
CA PHE A 95 11.93 11.89 -2.08
C PHE A 95 13.24 12.44 -2.69
N ASN A 96 13.12 13.10 -3.84
CA ASN A 96 14.22 13.90 -4.39
C ASN A 96 14.24 15.32 -3.77
N ASP A 97 15.24 16.13 -4.14
CA ASP A 97 15.40 17.50 -3.63
C ASP A 97 14.19 18.41 -3.94
N GLY A 98 13.42 18.09 -4.99
CA GLY A 98 12.18 18.79 -5.33
C GLY A 98 10.93 18.26 -4.58
N GLY A 99 11.10 17.33 -3.64
CA GLY A 99 9.99 16.72 -2.89
C GLY A 99 9.13 15.73 -3.67
N LYS A 100 9.53 15.34 -4.87
CA LYS A 100 8.88 14.29 -5.66
C LYS A 100 9.27 12.92 -5.10
N LYS A 101 8.30 12.00 -5.00
CA LYS A 101 8.55 10.59 -4.65
C LYS A 101 9.50 9.93 -5.64
N ILE A 102 10.43 9.14 -5.12
CA ILE A 102 11.41 8.37 -5.90
C ILE A 102 11.55 6.95 -5.35
N ILE A 103 12.01 6.07 -6.22
CA ILE A 103 12.42 4.71 -5.86
C ILE A 103 13.94 4.71 -5.66
N SER A 104 14.37 4.84 -4.40
CA SER A 104 15.79 4.73 -4.05
C SER A 104 16.18 3.29 -3.75
N ASP A 105 17.44 2.96 -4.02
CA ASP A 105 17.96 1.61 -3.72
C ASP A 105 17.88 1.34 -2.23
N TYR A 106 18.13 2.34 -1.38
CA TYR A 106 18.01 2.23 0.07
C TYR A 106 16.60 1.78 0.51
N VAL A 107 15.53 2.37 -0.04
CA VAL A 107 14.17 2.00 0.29
C VAL A 107 13.86 0.58 -0.21
N MET A 108 14.33 0.22 -1.40
CA MET A 108 14.13 -1.12 -1.98
C MET A 108 14.86 -2.22 -1.18
N GLU A 109 16.01 -1.90 -0.61
CA GLU A 109 16.76 -2.84 0.26
C GLU A 109 16.10 -3.05 1.62
N HIS A 110 15.36 -2.07 2.12
CA HIS A 110 14.91 -2.04 3.51
C HIS A 110 13.41 -2.21 3.72
N ILE A 111 12.55 -1.90 2.72
CA ILE A 111 11.10 -2.12 2.86
C ILE A 111 10.83 -3.58 3.25
N ASN A 112 10.06 -3.78 4.32
CA ASN A 112 9.72 -5.12 4.80
C ASN A 112 8.36 -5.58 4.27
N GLU A 113 7.98 -6.82 4.61
CA GLU A 113 6.75 -7.45 4.13
C GLU A 113 5.50 -6.70 4.57
N PHE A 114 5.49 -6.13 5.78
CA PHE A 114 4.39 -5.31 6.24
C PHE A 114 4.33 -3.97 5.48
N GLY A 115 5.48 -3.39 5.16
CA GLY A 115 5.57 -2.22 4.28
C GLY A 115 5.04 -2.52 2.86
N LEU A 116 5.35 -3.69 2.31
CA LEU A 116 4.78 -4.13 1.02
C LEU A 116 3.27 -4.27 1.08
N LEU A 117 2.73 -4.78 2.19
CA LEU A 117 1.29 -4.83 2.41
C LEU A 117 0.69 -3.42 2.42
N LEU A 118 1.25 -2.49 3.19
CA LEU A 118 0.76 -1.10 3.27
C LEU A 118 0.76 -0.45 1.87
N TRP A 119 1.84 -0.61 1.11
CA TRP A 119 1.89 -0.10 -0.26
C TRP A 119 0.82 -0.73 -1.15
N PHE A 120 0.59 -2.04 -1.02
CA PHE A 120 -0.46 -2.73 -1.79
C PHE A 120 -1.87 -2.31 -1.35
N LEU A 121 -2.09 -1.96 -0.08
CA LEU A 121 -3.38 -1.43 0.38
C LEU A 121 -3.69 -0.07 -0.24
N ASP A 122 -2.68 0.76 -0.51
CA ASP A 122 -2.82 2.02 -1.22
C ASP A 122 -3.00 1.76 -2.74
N ASP A 123 -2.00 1.23 -3.40
CA ASP A 123 -1.85 1.20 -4.86
C ASP A 123 -2.14 -0.15 -5.51
N GLY A 124 -2.31 -1.20 -4.72
CA GLY A 124 -2.53 -2.55 -5.22
C GLY A 124 -3.97 -2.81 -5.65
N GLN A 125 -4.13 -3.68 -6.65
CA GLN A 125 -5.43 -4.20 -7.04
C GLN A 125 -5.33 -5.61 -7.63
N TRP A 126 -6.36 -6.41 -7.40
CA TRP A 126 -6.51 -7.76 -7.93
C TRP A 126 -7.71 -7.84 -8.86
N HIS A 127 -7.53 -8.53 -9.98
CA HIS A 127 -8.57 -8.69 -10.98
C HIS A 127 -8.87 -10.15 -11.27
N VAL A 128 -10.15 -10.42 -11.51
CA VAL A 128 -10.63 -11.67 -12.08
C VAL A 128 -11.40 -11.33 -13.35
N SER A 129 -10.94 -11.82 -14.48
CA SER A 129 -11.57 -11.61 -15.79
C SER A 129 -12.00 -12.95 -16.36
N THR A 130 -13.29 -13.12 -16.62
CA THR A 130 -13.83 -14.31 -17.28
C THR A 130 -14.27 -13.95 -18.71
N LYS A 131 -13.64 -14.60 -19.67
CA LYS A 131 -13.95 -14.45 -21.10
C LYS A 131 -13.92 -15.82 -21.78
N ASN A 132 -14.98 -16.16 -22.52
CA ASN A 132 -15.09 -17.43 -23.28
C ASN A 132 -14.81 -18.66 -22.40
N ASN A 133 -15.47 -18.76 -21.24
CA ASN A 133 -15.28 -19.83 -20.24
C ASN A 133 -13.86 -19.96 -19.65
N SER A 134 -12.96 -19.02 -19.94
CA SER A 134 -11.62 -18.95 -19.35
C SER A 134 -11.56 -17.84 -18.30
N THR A 135 -11.15 -18.20 -17.09
CA THR A 135 -10.96 -17.24 -15.99
C THR A 135 -9.48 -16.91 -15.83
N LYS A 136 -9.15 -15.65 -16.06
CA LYS A 136 -7.81 -15.11 -15.81
C LYS A 136 -7.80 -14.35 -14.49
N ARG A 137 -6.76 -14.59 -13.69
CA ARG A 137 -6.51 -13.88 -12.43
C ARG A 137 -5.18 -13.16 -12.54
N PHE A 138 -5.15 -11.90 -12.17
CA PHE A 138 -3.95 -11.07 -12.24
C PHE A 138 -4.08 -9.87 -11.30
N GLY A 139 -2.95 -9.28 -10.95
CA GLY A 139 -2.92 -8.08 -10.11
C GLY A 139 -2.06 -7.00 -10.72
N TYR A 140 -2.21 -5.80 -10.19
CA TYR A 140 -1.33 -4.68 -10.45
C TYR A 140 -0.89 -4.02 -9.16
N LEU A 141 0.32 -3.47 -9.17
CA LEU A 141 0.74 -2.40 -8.29
C LEU A 141 0.81 -1.14 -9.16
N ASN A 142 0.00 -0.14 -8.81
CA ASN A 142 -0.19 1.07 -9.60
C ASN A 142 0.95 2.05 -9.32
N THR A 143 2.00 1.95 -10.11
CA THR A 143 3.26 2.70 -9.98
C THR A 143 3.41 3.76 -11.06
N GLN A 144 2.28 4.31 -11.56
CA GLN A 144 2.27 5.27 -12.69
C GLN A 144 2.97 6.59 -12.37
N SER A 145 3.16 6.92 -11.10
CA SER A 145 3.89 8.10 -10.65
C SER A 145 5.42 7.97 -10.79
N PHE A 146 5.92 6.75 -11.02
CA PHE A 146 7.34 6.43 -11.11
C PHE A 146 7.77 6.20 -12.57
N SER A 147 9.05 6.54 -12.88
CA SER A 147 9.62 6.35 -14.21
C SER A 147 9.76 4.86 -14.58
N TYR A 148 10.13 4.58 -15.85
CA TYR A 148 10.43 3.22 -16.28
C TYR A 148 11.60 2.62 -15.49
N GLU A 149 12.66 3.39 -15.30
CA GLU A 149 13.87 2.99 -14.56
C GLU A 149 13.55 2.69 -13.09
N GLU A 150 12.67 3.50 -12.48
CA GLU A 150 12.21 3.26 -11.12
C GLU A 150 11.35 1.99 -11.03
N ASN A 151 10.50 1.74 -12.01
CA ASN A 151 9.74 0.48 -12.10
C ASN A 151 10.67 -0.73 -12.29
N CYS A 152 11.80 -0.61 -13.01
CA CYS A 152 12.82 -1.66 -13.10
C CYS A 152 13.47 -1.94 -11.73
N LYS A 153 13.72 -0.92 -10.90
CA LYS A 153 14.25 -1.12 -9.54
C LYS A 153 13.25 -1.88 -8.65
N ILE A 154 11.96 -1.54 -8.72
CA ILE A 154 10.92 -2.26 -7.98
C ILE A 154 10.86 -3.72 -8.45
N GLN A 155 10.85 -3.95 -9.77
CA GLN A 155 10.85 -5.29 -10.37
C GLN A 155 12.04 -6.13 -9.87
N LYS A 156 13.25 -5.53 -9.87
CA LYS A 156 14.47 -6.16 -9.38
C LYS A 156 14.34 -6.54 -7.90
N MET A 157 13.88 -5.63 -7.06
CA MET A 157 13.66 -5.87 -5.63
C MET A 157 12.71 -7.04 -5.39
N PHE A 158 11.56 -7.09 -6.08
CA PHE A 158 10.60 -8.19 -5.94
C PHE A 158 11.21 -9.53 -6.36
N LYS A 159 12.02 -9.55 -7.43
CA LYS A 159 12.69 -10.76 -7.90
C LYS A 159 13.77 -11.23 -6.93
N GLU A 160 14.66 -10.35 -6.52
CA GLU A 160 15.86 -10.72 -5.73
C GLU A 160 15.52 -11.05 -4.27
N ARG A 161 14.59 -10.31 -3.66
CA ARG A 161 14.24 -10.49 -2.25
C ARG A 161 13.10 -11.47 -2.01
N PHE A 162 12.17 -11.58 -2.94
CA PHE A 162 10.91 -12.32 -2.73
C PHE A 162 10.65 -13.41 -3.78
N GLY A 163 11.49 -13.55 -4.79
CA GLY A 163 11.31 -14.53 -5.85
C GLY A 163 10.07 -14.30 -6.72
N ILE A 164 9.61 -13.03 -6.80
CA ILE A 164 8.41 -12.63 -7.53
C ILE A 164 8.82 -11.93 -8.83
N GLU A 165 8.45 -12.50 -9.97
CA GLU A 165 8.74 -11.94 -11.28
C GLU A 165 7.58 -11.09 -11.80
N LEU A 166 7.67 -9.78 -11.60
CA LEU A 166 6.71 -8.82 -12.12
C LEU A 166 6.98 -8.49 -13.58
N LYS A 167 5.94 -8.03 -14.31
CA LYS A 167 6.09 -7.45 -15.65
C LYS A 167 5.75 -5.97 -15.59
N ILE A 168 6.51 -5.15 -16.31
CA ILE A 168 6.20 -3.73 -16.48
C ILE A 168 5.25 -3.60 -17.66
N HIS A 169 4.05 -3.10 -17.39
CA HIS A 169 3.05 -2.81 -18.41
C HIS A 169 2.99 -1.31 -18.68
N LYS A 170 2.95 -0.94 -19.95
CA LYS A 170 2.61 0.42 -20.35
C LYS A 170 1.12 0.67 -20.14
N ASP A 171 0.80 1.80 -19.53
CA ASP A 171 -0.55 2.27 -19.31
C ASP A 171 -0.75 3.59 -20.08
N HIS A 172 -1.76 3.61 -20.94
CA HIS A 172 -2.12 4.78 -21.74
C HIS A 172 -3.33 5.54 -21.16
N SER A 173 -3.96 5.01 -20.13
CA SER A 173 -5.11 5.61 -19.45
C SER A 173 -4.67 6.64 -18.40
N GLY A 174 -3.94 7.66 -18.80
CA GLY A 174 -3.55 8.73 -17.90
C GLY A 174 -4.77 9.44 -17.30
N ILE A 175 -4.86 9.50 -15.98
CA ILE A 175 -5.91 10.20 -15.21
C ILE A 175 -5.91 11.71 -15.52
N ASN A 176 -4.83 12.23 -16.06
CA ASN A 176 -4.69 13.63 -16.48
C ASN A 176 -4.58 13.68 -18.01
N ASN A 177 -5.46 14.42 -18.65
CA ASN A 177 -5.64 14.77 -20.07
C ASN A 177 -4.36 15.02 -20.92
N HIS A 178 -3.20 14.50 -20.55
CA HIS A 178 -1.98 14.53 -21.33
C HIS A 178 -2.00 13.38 -22.35
N LYS A 179 -2.61 13.63 -23.49
CA LYS A 179 -2.87 12.68 -24.60
C LYS A 179 -1.65 11.87 -25.10
N ASN A 180 -0.43 12.16 -24.62
CA ASN A 180 0.81 11.50 -25.08
C ASN A 180 1.71 11.00 -23.94
N SER A 181 1.24 10.99 -22.69
CA SER A 181 2.07 10.52 -21.58
C SER A 181 1.99 8.99 -21.47
N VAL A 182 3.15 8.35 -21.47
CA VAL A 182 3.28 6.91 -21.22
C VAL A 182 3.54 6.72 -19.73
N TYR A 183 2.70 5.94 -19.10
CA TYR A 183 2.84 5.54 -17.70
C TYR A 183 3.20 4.07 -17.62
N TYR A 184 3.72 3.64 -16.47
CA TYR A 184 4.11 2.27 -16.22
C TYR A 184 3.47 1.78 -14.94
N ARG A 185 3.08 0.50 -14.91
CA ARG A 185 2.63 -0.18 -13.71
C ARG A 185 3.13 -1.62 -13.70
N LEU A 186 3.21 -2.18 -12.52
CA LEU A 186 3.71 -3.54 -12.33
C LEU A 186 2.56 -4.53 -12.33
N TYR A 187 2.72 -5.58 -13.12
CA TYR A 187 1.75 -6.64 -13.34
C TYR A 187 2.19 -7.92 -12.64
N PHE A 188 1.26 -8.49 -11.86
CA PHE A 188 1.36 -9.82 -11.29
C PHE A 188 0.51 -10.79 -12.10
N ASN A 189 1.09 -11.87 -12.60
CA ASN A 189 0.31 -13.03 -13.03
C ASN A 189 -0.24 -13.77 -11.79
N ALA A 190 -1.10 -14.78 -12.00
CA ALA A 190 -1.73 -15.51 -10.90
C ALA A 190 -0.73 -16.20 -9.96
N GLU A 191 0.37 -16.73 -10.50
CA GLU A 191 1.42 -17.39 -9.70
C GLU A 191 2.18 -16.38 -8.83
N ASN A 192 2.66 -15.31 -9.43
CA ASN A 192 3.42 -14.29 -8.71
C ASN A 192 2.56 -13.52 -7.70
N PHE A 193 1.26 -13.34 -7.99
CA PHE A 193 0.35 -12.79 -7.00
C PHE A 193 0.15 -13.75 -5.81
N ARG A 194 0.12 -15.06 -6.04
CA ARG A 194 0.05 -16.02 -4.95
C ARG A 194 1.29 -15.96 -4.06
N LYS A 195 2.49 -15.87 -4.65
CA LYS A 195 3.74 -15.67 -3.88
C LYS A 195 3.67 -14.39 -3.04
N PHE A 196 3.22 -13.28 -3.63
CA PHE A 196 3.01 -12.02 -2.90
C PHE A 196 2.00 -12.18 -1.76
N PHE A 197 0.86 -12.83 -2.04
CA PHE A 197 -0.17 -13.11 -1.04
C PHE A 197 0.39 -13.94 0.14
N ASP A 198 1.20 -14.95 -0.13
CA ASP A 198 1.78 -15.80 0.93
C ASP A 198 2.75 -15.01 1.82
N ILE A 199 3.47 -14.04 1.26
CA ILE A 199 4.35 -13.14 2.01
C ILE A 199 3.55 -12.24 2.96
N VAL A 200 2.46 -11.63 2.48
CA VAL A 200 1.67 -10.69 3.27
C VAL A 200 0.58 -11.35 4.13
N ARG A 201 0.27 -12.63 3.87
CA ARG A 201 -0.78 -13.38 4.56
C ARG A 201 -0.71 -13.34 6.09
N PRO A 202 0.46 -13.40 6.76
CA PRO A 202 0.53 -13.30 8.22
C PRO A 202 -0.08 -12.03 8.80
N TYR A 203 -0.14 -10.97 8.01
CA TYR A 203 -0.65 -9.66 8.42
C TYR A 203 -2.13 -9.43 8.06
N LEU A 204 -2.71 -10.25 7.17
CA LEU A 204 -4.07 -10.02 6.65
C LEU A 204 -5.16 -10.13 7.72
N LYS A 205 -4.95 -10.90 8.77
CA LYS A 205 -5.88 -10.98 9.90
C LYS A 205 -5.99 -9.68 10.70
N TYR A 206 -5.04 -8.75 10.52
CA TYR A 206 -4.97 -7.48 11.23
C TYR A 206 -5.47 -6.29 10.41
N ILE A 207 -5.62 -6.43 9.09
CA ILE A 207 -6.11 -5.34 8.24
C ILE A 207 -7.64 -5.18 8.35
N PRO A 208 -8.18 -3.99 8.04
CA PRO A 208 -9.62 -3.80 7.91
C PRO A 208 -10.20 -4.76 6.88
N LYS A 209 -11.31 -5.41 7.25
CA LYS A 209 -12.00 -6.38 6.39
C LYS A 209 -12.48 -5.77 5.07
N GLU A 210 -12.69 -4.47 5.07
CA GLU A 210 -13.01 -3.67 3.90
C GLU A 210 -11.96 -3.77 2.79
N PHE A 211 -10.72 -4.16 3.11
CA PHE A 211 -9.65 -4.35 2.13
C PHE A 211 -9.55 -5.77 1.55
N TYR A 212 -10.30 -6.74 2.04
CA TYR A 212 -10.17 -8.12 1.55
C TYR A 212 -10.44 -8.27 0.05
N TYR A 213 -11.25 -7.38 -0.53
CA TYR A 213 -11.47 -7.35 -1.98
C TYR A 213 -10.20 -7.09 -2.79
N LYS A 214 -9.20 -6.44 -2.21
CA LYS A 214 -7.90 -6.21 -2.88
C LYS A 214 -7.13 -7.51 -3.12
N PHE A 215 -7.46 -8.56 -2.38
CA PHE A 215 -6.83 -9.88 -2.48
C PHE A 215 -7.72 -10.92 -3.15
N ASP A 216 -9.04 -10.74 -3.09
CA ASP A 216 -9.99 -11.60 -3.79
C ASP A 216 -11.26 -10.81 -4.14
N MET A 217 -11.44 -10.47 -5.41
CA MET A 217 -12.57 -9.70 -5.93
C MET A 217 -13.94 -10.37 -5.70
N LYS A 218 -13.99 -11.67 -5.40
CA LYS A 218 -15.20 -12.37 -4.97
C LYS A 218 -15.88 -11.65 -3.79
N TYR A 219 -15.08 -10.95 -2.98
CA TYR A 219 -15.53 -10.27 -1.76
C TYR A 219 -15.96 -8.80 -1.98
N PHE A 220 -16.03 -8.35 -3.22
CA PHE A 220 -16.61 -7.08 -3.60
C PHE A 220 -17.95 -7.33 -4.32
N PRO A 221 -19.10 -6.70 -3.99
CA PRO A 221 -19.34 -5.57 -3.10
C PRO A 221 -19.94 -5.92 -1.70
N ASN A 222 -20.18 -7.19 -1.38
CA ASN A 222 -20.83 -7.62 -0.13
C ASN A 222 -19.79 -7.83 1.00
N ARG A 223 -19.23 -6.74 1.48
CA ARG A 223 -18.06 -6.71 2.34
C ARG A 223 -18.20 -7.46 3.68
N LEU A 224 -19.34 -7.42 4.34
CA LEU A 224 -19.52 -8.01 5.67
C LEU A 224 -19.67 -9.54 5.65
N LYS A 225 -20.55 -10.07 4.82
CA LYS A 225 -20.77 -11.52 4.70
C LYS A 225 -19.52 -12.23 4.14
N SER A 226 -18.88 -11.60 3.17
CA SER A 226 -17.67 -12.12 2.53
C SER A 226 -16.41 -12.03 3.38
N SER A 227 -16.37 -11.19 4.41
CA SER A 227 -15.21 -11.08 5.29
C SER A 227 -15.03 -12.31 6.19
N ILE A 228 -16.14 -12.92 6.63
CA ILE A 228 -16.11 -14.17 7.41
C ILE A 228 -15.61 -15.30 6.52
N GLU A 229 -16.21 -15.48 5.35
CA GLU A 229 -15.80 -16.49 4.37
C GLU A 229 -14.30 -16.33 3.96
N PHE A 230 -13.83 -15.10 3.80
CA PHE A 230 -12.43 -14.83 3.50
C PHE A 230 -11.53 -15.26 4.65
N SER A 231 -11.88 -14.87 5.88
CA SER A 231 -11.11 -15.22 7.07
C SER A 231 -11.04 -16.73 7.29
N GLU A 232 -12.16 -17.43 7.10
CA GLU A 232 -12.22 -18.90 7.18
C GLU A 232 -11.39 -19.56 6.08
N LYS A 233 -11.55 -19.14 4.82
CA LYS A 233 -10.83 -19.69 3.66
C LYS A 233 -9.32 -19.63 3.80
N TYR A 234 -8.80 -18.56 4.41
CA TYR A 234 -7.36 -18.35 4.53
C TYR A 234 -6.82 -18.55 5.96
N ASN A 235 -7.64 -19.12 6.86
CA ASN A 235 -7.29 -19.35 8.27
C ASN A 235 -6.78 -18.09 8.96
N LEU A 236 -7.48 -16.96 8.79
CA LEU A 236 -7.13 -15.65 9.37
C LEU A 236 -7.82 -15.40 10.72
N THR A 237 -8.47 -16.41 11.30
CA THR A 237 -9.05 -16.32 12.64
C THR A 237 -7.94 -16.20 13.68
N ALA A 238 -8.12 -15.21 14.57
CA ALA A 238 -7.19 -14.94 15.67
C ALA A 238 -7.26 -16.03 16.74
#